data_e6203ccf4aaf633d07eb1ff9dd7cf4ee
#
_entry.id   e6203ccf4aaf633d07eb1ff9dd7cf4ee
#
_cell.length_a   1.000
_cell.length_b   1.000
_cell.length_c   1.000
_cell.angle_alpha   90.00
_cell.angle_beta   90.00
_cell.angle_gamma   90.00
#
_symmetry.space_group_name_H-M   'P 1'
#
loop_
_entity.id
_entity.type
_entity.pdbx_description
1 polymer ?
#
loop_
_entity_poly.entity_id
_entity_poly.type
_entity_poly.pdbx_seq_one_letter_code
_entity_poly.pdbx_strand_id
1 'polypeptide(L)'
;MTEGLDWITRAGARAKGRRPAFFDQPAVDRLYSLTLALAAELSATRERLDTVERLLEAGGSLKRSDVEDYAPDHAAGQARGEDTRAYIARIMRGFQQEVEAMENPDPPILDIVHALSAR
;
A
#
# COMPACT_ATOMS: atom_id res chain seq x y z
N MET A 1 10.23 -26.14 -27.76
CA MET A 1 9.62 -26.79 -26.59
C MET A 1 9.44 -25.76 -25.50
N THR A 2 8.28 -25.25 -25.38
CA THR A 2 7.92 -24.47 -24.23
C THR A 2 7.59 -25.44 -23.09
N GLU A 3 8.58 -25.87 -22.38
CA GLU A 3 8.35 -26.36 -21.03
C GLU A 3 7.53 -25.30 -20.32
N GLY A 4 6.42 -25.71 -19.70
CA GLY A 4 5.49 -24.79 -19.09
C GLY A 4 6.23 -23.78 -18.24
N LEU A 5 6.06 -22.52 -18.60
CA LEU A 5 6.62 -21.40 -17.88
C LEU A 5 6.11 -21.49 -16.45
N ASP A 6 6.94 -22.00 -15.57
CA ASP A 6 6.66 -21.96 -14.14
C ASP A 6 6.69 -20.49 -13.70
N TRP A 7 5.52 -19.90 -13.63
CA TRP A 7 5.34 -18.51 -13.23
C TRP A 7 5.82 -18.25 -11.81
N ILE A 8 5.81 -19.26 -10.94
CA ILE A 8 6.31 -19.13 -9.57
C ILE A 8 7.83 -18.95 -9.62
N THR A 9 8.53 -19.76 -10.39
CA THR A 9 9.97 -19.62 -10.58
C THR A 9 10.33 -18.31 -11.28
N ARG A 10 9.52 -17.88 -12.26
CA ARG A 10 9.73 -16.62 -12.98
C ARG A 10 9.35 -15.40 -12.17
N ALA A 11 8.36 -15.48 -11.27
CA ALA A 11 8.01 -14.36 -10.39
C ALA A 11 9.19 -13.92 -9.53
N GLY A 12 10.08 -14.86 -9.19
CA GLY A 12 11.34 -14.55 -8.51
C GLY A 12 12.48 -14.10 -9.42
N ALA A 13 12.29 -14.19 -10.75
CA ALA A 13 13.35 -13.86 -11.69
C ALA A 13 13.62 -12.35 -11.74
N ARG A 14 14.90 -11.99 -11.80
CA ARG A 14 15.33 -10.60 -11.91
C ARG A 14 14.87 -10.02 -13.25
N ALA A 15 14.17 -8.88 -13.20
CA ALA A 15 13.86 -8.11 -14.38
C ALA A 15 15.14 -7.68 -15.11
N LYS A 16 15.07 -7.64 -16.46
CA LYS A 16 16.18 -7.10 -17.26
C LYS A 16 16.30 -5.60 -16.96
N GLY A 17 17.51 -5.17 -16.68
CA GLY A 17 17.83 -3.79 -16.36
C GLY A 17 18.21 -3.58 -14.89
N ARG A 18 18.76 -2.42 -14.62
CA ARG A 18 19.14 -2.06 -13.27
C ARG A 18 17.94 -1.53 -12.50
N ARG A 19 17.58 -2.21 -11.42
CA ARG A 19 16.54 -1.72 -10.53
C ARG A 19 17.00 -0.43 -9.87
N PRO A 20 16.23 0.66 -9.87
CA PRO A 20 16.60 1.86 -9.16
C PRO A 20 16.71 1.55 -7.66
N ALA A 21 17.82 1.97 -7.06
CA ALA A 21 18.02 1.90 -5.62
C ALA A 21 17.44 3.18 -4.99
N PHE A 22 16.57 3.03 -4.00
CA PHE A 22 16.01 4.13 -3.23
C PHE A 22 16.85 4.47 -2.00
N PHE A 23 17.63 3.50 -1.51
CA PHE A 23 18.45 3.61 -0.32
C PHE A 23 19.88 3.13 -0.61
N ASP A 24 20.85 3.67 0.13
CA ASP A 24 22.26 3.29 -0.02
C ASP A 24 22.56 1.86 0.43
N GLN A 25 21.71 1.32 1.31
CA GLN A 25 21.85 -0.05 1.81
C GLN A 25 20.92 -1.01 1.07
N PRO A 26 21.46 -2.04 0.38
CA PRO A 26 20.66 -3.02 -0.35
C PRO A 26 19.67 -3.78 0.53
N ALA A 27 19.99 -4.00 1.81
CA ALA A 27 19.08 -4.66 2.75
C ALA A 27 17.84 -3.81 3.04
N VAL A 28 18.00 -2.49 3.14
CA VAL A 28 16.88 -1.54 3.34
C VAL A 28 15.98 -1.51 2.10
N ASP A 29 16.56 -1.49 0.90
CA ASP A 29 15.81 -1.57 -0.35
C ASP A 29 14.98 -2.85 -0.44
N ARG A 30 15.54 -3.98 0.00
CA ARG A 30 14.81 -5.26 0.03
C ARG A 30 13.64 -5.23 1.01
N LEU A 31 13.85 -4.69 2.21
CA LEU A 31 12.79 -4.51 3.20
C LEU A 31 11.69 -3.58 2.68
N TYR A 32 12.07 -2.49 2.04
CA TYR A 32 11.13 -1.57 1.40
C TYR A 32 10.29 -2.28 0.34
N SER A 33 10.91 -3.04 -0.55
CA SER A 33 10.22 -3.82 -1.58
C SER A 33 9.28 -4.87 -1.00
N LEU A 34 9.69 -5.59 0.05
CA LEU A 34 8.84 -6.54 0.76
C LEU A 34 7.65 -5.85 1.43
N THR A 35 7.88 -4.71 2.05
CA THR A 35 6.83 -3.93 2.73
C THR A 35 5.79 -3.45 1.72
N LEU A 36 6.21 -2.94 0.57
CA LEU A 36 5.29 -2.54 -0.50
C LEU A 36 4.52 -3.74 -1.07
N ALA A 37 5.18 -4.88 -1.24
CA ALA A 37 4.52 -6.10 -1.70
C ALA A 37 3.45 -6.56 -0.70
N LEU A 38 3.76 -6.57 0.60
CA LEU A 38 2.81 -6.88 1.66
C LEU A 38 1.65 -5.88 1.71
N ALA A 39 1.93 -4.60 1.51
CA ALA A 39 0.89 -3.57 1.43
C ALA A 39 -0.06 -3.82 0.27
N ALA A 40 0.46 -4.21 -0.89
CA ALA A 40 -0.35 -4.56 -2.06
C ALA A 40 -1.22 -5.80 -1.81
N GLU A 41 -0.66 -6.85 -1.21
CA GLU A 41 -1.40 -8.07 -0.84
C GLU A 41 -2.50 -7.77 0.19
N LEU A 42 -2.22 -6.96 1.18
CA LEU A 42 -3.22 -6.53 2.15
C LEU A 42 -4.32 -5.70 1.49
N SER A 43 -3.98 -4.82 0.56
CA SER A 43 -4.96 -4.06 -0.22
C SER A 43 -5.91 -4.98 -1.00
N ALA A 44 -5.38 -5.99 -1.66
CA ALA A 44 -6.18 -7.00 -2.37
C ALA A 44 -7.11 -7.76 -1.42
N THR A 45 -6.61 -8.12 -0.24
CA THR A 45 -7.40 -8.78 0.81
C THR A 45 -8.53 -7.88 1.32
N ARG A 46 -8.25 -6.60 1.53
CA ARG A 46 -9.24 -5.60 1.94
C ARG A 46 -10.35 -5.44 0.89
N GLU A 47 -10.00 -5.39 -0.39
CA GLU A 47 -10.98 -5.32 -1.48
C GLU A 47 -11.84 -6.58 -1.54
N ARG A 48 -11.25 -7.74 -1.31
CA ARG A 48 -11.99 -9.00 -1.25
C ARG A 48 -12.95 -9.03 -0.06
N LEU A 49 -12.55 -8.51 1.08
CA LEU A 49 -13.41 -8.35 2.25
C LEU A 49 -14.56 -7.37 1.97
N ASP A 50 -14.28 -6.24 1.33
CA ASP A 50 -15.30 -5.28 0.91
C ASP A 50 -16.34 -5.94 -0.03
N THR A 51 -15.90 -6.79 -0.94
CA THR A 51 -16.79 -7.58 -1.78
C THR A 51 -17.73 -8.45 -0.94
N VAL A 52 -17.20 -9.18 0.03
CA VAL A 52 -17.98 -10.03 0.94
C VAL A 52 -19.02 -9.21 1.71
N GLU A 53 -18.61 -8.08 2.26
CA GLU A 53 -19.50 -7.19 3.01
C GLU A 53 -20.63 -6.64 2.14
N ARG A 54 -20.33 -6.21 0.92
CA ARG A 54 -21.34 -5.70 -0.02
C ARG A 54 -22.31 -6.78 -0.46
N LEU A 55 -21.85 -7.99 -0.69
CA LEU A 55 -22.73 -9.12 -1.03
C LEU A 55 -23.65 -9.49 0.14
N LEU A 56 -23.15 -9.43 1.36
CA LEU A 56 -23.94 -9.63 2.58
C LEU A 56 -25.02 -8.56 2.73
N GLU A 57 -24.67 -7.29 2.57
CA GLU A 57 -25.60 -6.15 2.63
C GLU A 57 -26.71 -6.25 1.60
N ALA A 58 -26.37 -6.69 0.40
CA ALA A 58 -27.33 -6.89 -0.68
C ALA A 58 -28.25 -8.12 -0.48
N GLY A 59 -28.04 -8.91 0.58
CA GLY A 59 -28.78 -10.14 0.84
C GLY A 59 -28.45 -11.26 -0.14
N GLY A 60 -27.33 -11.17 -0.84
CA GLY A 60 -26.88 -12.15 -1.81
C GLY A 60 -26.27 -13.41 -1.21
N SER A 61 -26.02 -14.39 -2.06
CA SER A 61 -25.28 -15.62 -1.72
C SER A 61 -23.82 -15.33 -1.48
N LEU A 62 -23.21 -16.02 -0.50
CA LEU A 62 -21.77 -15.93 -0.19
C LEU A 62 -21.02 -17.17 -0.63
N LYS A 63 -21.26 -17.63 -1.82
CA LYS A 63 -20.41 -18.67 -2.42
C LYS A 63 -19.11 -18.02 -2.90
N ARG A 64 -18.05 -18.82 -2.91
CA ARG A 64 -16.76 -18.36 -3.43
C ARG A 64 -16.87 -17.83 -4.85
N SER A 65 -17.67 -18.49 -5.69
CA SER A 65 -17.94 -18.03 -7.06
C SER A 65 -18.54 -16.64 -7.12
N ASP A 66 -19.45 -16.30 -6.21
CA ASP A 66 -20.06 -14.97 -6.18
C ASP A 66 -19.03 -13.88 -5.84
N VAL A 67 -18.09 -14.21 -4.97
CA VAL A 67 -16.97 -13.32 -4.63
C VAL A 67 -16.02 -13.16 -5.81
N GLU A 68 -15.71 -14.26 -6.51
CA GLU A 68 -14.81 -14.23 -7.68
C GLU A 68 -15.42 -13.45 -8.86
N ASP A 69 -16.73 -13.59 -9.07
CA ASP A 69 -17.45 -12.98 -10.19
C ASP A 69 -17.93 -11.55 -9.89
N TYR A 70 -17.76 -11.08 -8.66
CA TYR A 70 -18.22 -9.76 -8.26
C TYR A 70 -17.52 -8.67 -9.07
N ALA A 71 -18.32 -7.82 -9.71
CA ALA A 71 -17.85 -6.60 -10.37
C ALA A 71 -18.46 -5.38 -9.63
N PRO A 72 -17.62 -4.50 -9.08
CA PRO A 72 -18.12 -3.31 -8.41
C PRO A 72 -18.81 -2.38 -9.42
N ASP A 73 -19.93 -1.81 -9.02
CA ASP A 73 -20.55 -0.73 -9.77
C ASP A 73 -19.71 0.57 -9.63
N HIS A 74 -20.15 1.64 -10.28
CA HIS A 74 -19.41 2.90 -10.25
C HIS A 74 -19.24 3.45 -8.82
N ALA A 75 -20.28 3.43 -8.01
CA ALA A 75 -20.24 3.93 -6.63
C ALA A 75 -19.32 3.07 -5.75
N ALA A 76 -19.42 1.76 -5.86
CA ALA A 76 -18.52 0.83 -5.15
C ALA A 76 -17.06 0.99 -5.58
N GLY A 77 -16.83 1.17 -6.88
CA GLY A 77 -15.48 1.42 -7.42
C GLY A 77 -14.89 2.72 -6.91
N GLN A 78 -15.66 3.80 -6.83
CA GLN A 78 -15.23 5.06 -6.24
C GLN A 78 -14.89 4.93 -4.75
N ALA A 79 -15.75 4.28 -3.98
CA ALA A 79 -15.53 4.04 -2.56
C ALA A 79 -14.24 3.24 -2.32
N ARG A 80 -14.00 2.21 -3.11
CA ARG A 80 -12.75 1.44 -3.08
C ARG A 80 -11.53 2.30 -3.41
N GLY A 81 -11.64 3.17 -4.41
CA GLY A 81 -10.57 4.08 -4.79
C GLY A 81 -10.21 5.05 -3.65
N GLU A 82 -11.20 5.59 -2.97
CA GLU A 82 -11.01 6.46 -1.81
C GLU A 82 -10.38 5.72 -0.63
N ASP A 83 -10.87 4.52 -0.33
CA ASP A 83 -10.31 3.65 0.71
C ASP A 83 -8.85 3.29 0.42
N THR A 84 -8.53 2.96 -0.83
CA THR A 84 -7.16 2.64 -1.25
C THR A 84 -6.25 3.85 -1.10
N ARG A 85 -6.69 5.04 -1.49
CA ARG A 85 -5.91 6.28 -1.31
C ARG A 85 -5.65 6.56 0.17
N ALA A 86 -6.65 6.44 1.01
CA ALA A 86 -6.52 6.63 2.46
C ALA A 86 -5.58 5.59 3.08
N TYR A 87 -5.67 4.35 2.62
CA TYR A 87 -4.80 3.25 3.04
C TYR A 87 -3.33 3.50 2.68
N ILE A 88 -3.06 3.89 1.43
CA ILE A 88 -1.70 4.23 0.98
C ILE A 88 -1.17 5.43 1.75
N ALA A 89 -1.99 6.46 1.96
CA ALA A 89 -1.59 7.63 2.74
C ALA A 89 -1.18 7.25 4.18
N ARG A 90 -1.90 6.31 4.81
CA ARG A 90 -1.51 5.81 6.15
C ARG A 90 -0.19 5.05 6.14
N ILE A 91 0.04 4.22 5.12
CA ILE A 91 1.29 3.46 4.98
C ILE A 91 2.47 4.40 4.74
N MET A 92 2.28 5.41 3.90
CA MET A 92 3.34 6.33 3.50
C MET A 92 3.53 7.51 4.45
N ARG A 93 2.74 7.57 5.53
CA ARG A 93 2.78 8.70 6.48
C ARG A 93 4.18 8.94 7.06
N GLY A 94 4.88 7.89 7.43
CA GLY A 94 6.24 8.01 7.98
C GLY A 94 7.22 8.62 6.99
N PHE A 95 7.16 8.21 5.73
CA PHE A 95 7.98 8.79 4.66
C PHE A 95 7.62 10.25 4.38
N GLN A 96 6.33 10.57 4.34
CA GLN A 96 5.87 11.93 4.12
C GLN A 96 6.36 12.86 5.24
N GLN A 97 6.25 12.44 6.48
CA GLN A 97 6.72 13.20 7.64
C GLN A 97 8.24 13.40 7.61
N GLU A 98 8.99 12.39 7.17
CA GLU A 98 10.43 12.48 7.02
C GLU A 98 10.84 13.46 5.92
N VAL A 99 10.16 13.43 4.78
CA VAL A 99 10.37 14.41 3.69
C VAL A 99 10.05 15.82 4.17
N GLU A 100 8.94 16.03 4.83
CA GLU A 100 8.54 17.32 5.39
C GLU A 100 9.57 17.84 6.40
N ALA A 101 10.11 16.96 7.25
CA ALA A 101 11.16 17.32 8.21
C ALA A 101 12.47 17.72 7.54
N MET A 102 12.80 17.11 6.39
CA MET A 102 13.97 17.50 5.60
C MET A 102 13.80 18.86 4.92
N GLU A 103 12.59 19.15 4.41
CA GLU A 103 12.27 20.40 3.74
C GLU A 103 12.10 21.56 4.71
N ASN A 104 11.51 21.28 5.86
CA ASN A 104 11.24 22.25 6.92
C ASN A 104 11.72 21.69 8.26
N PRO A 105 13.03 21.74 8.55
CA PRO A 105 13.55 21.25 9.81
C PRO A 105 12.87 21.97 11.00
N ASP A 106 12.43 21.18 11.97
CA ASP A 106 11.89 21.73 13.21
C ASP A 106 12.95 22.58 13.92
N PRO A 107 12.56 23.73 14.47
CA PRO A 107 13.47 24.50 15.30
C PRO A 107 13.90 23.69 16.53
N PRO A 108 15.09 23.97 17.09
CA PRO A 108 15.55 23.31 18.32
C PRO A 108 14.48 23.34 19.41
N ILE A 109 14.36 22.24 20.15
CA ILE A 109 13.34 22.09 21.22
C ILE A 109 13.34 23.29 22.18
N LEU A 110 14.52 23.83 22.50
CA LEU A 110 14.64 24.99 23.38
C LEU A 110 13.95 26.24 22.80
N ASP A 111 14.02 26.44 21.49
CA ASP A 111 13.37 27.58 20.83
C ASP A 111 11.85 27.43 20.85
N ILE A 112 11.35 26.21 20.70
CA ILE A 112 9.92 25.90 20.82
C ILE A 112 9.44 26.16 22.24
N VAL A 113 10.19 25.72 23.24
CA VAL A 113 9.88 25.96 24.69
C VAL A 113 9.86 27.45 24.98
N HIS A 114 10.85 28.20 24.48
CA HIS A 114 10.90 29.65 24.67
C HIS A 114 9.72 30.36 24.02
N ALA A 115 9.35 29.96 22.80
CA ALA A 115 8.19 30.54 22.10
C ALA A 115 6.87 30.25 22.81
N LEU A 116 6.72 29.08 23.43
CA LEU A 116 5.53 28.69 24.17
C LEU A 116 5.48 29.36 25.55
N SER A 117 6.64 29.60 26.18
CA SER A 117 6.75 30.27 27.50
C SER A 117 6.55 31.77 27.42
N ALA A 118 6.68 32.36 26.23
CA ALA A 118 6.52 33.81 26.01
C ALA A 118 5.07 34.23 25.71
N ARG A 119 4.11 33.30 25.74
CA ARG A 119 2.68 33.54 25.59
C ARG A 119 2.00 33.59 26.95
#